data_3c9c43c77111b3bd02cb610a717f0c21
#
_entry.id   3c9c43c77111b3bd02cb610a717f0c21
#
_cell.length_a   1.000
_cell.length_b   1.000
_cell.length_c   1.000
_cell.angle_alpha   90.00
_cell.angle_beta   90.00
_cell.angle_gamma   90.00
#
_symmetry.space_group_name_H-M   'P 1'
#
loop_
_entity.id
_entity.type
_entity.pdbx_description
1 polymer ?
#
loop_
_entity_poly.entity_id
_entity_poly.type
_entity_poly.pdbx_seq_one_letter_code
_entity_poly.pdbx_strand_id
1 'polypeptide(L)'
;MTQQLVRHITLGALGWDRDDPVYPEDLPVEWRLAYYANTRAAVWVPAETWLGGTTPDTAAWREDVNEGFRFVVALDERHADAPGRAAIAAAIGALGEQLAAVVATAEVHSAVLGDRHAGLRVDPAAVWRGVAVPAAEVRLGIVPADRLDSPRAMREVLEAFAAAATVPAPCLFVDGPLGLLEDLDTLGRLMGVC
;
A
#
# COMPACT_ATOMS: atom_id res chain seq x y z
N MET A 1 10.97 -10.97 30.93
CA MET A 1 11.62 -10.82 29.61
C MET A 1 10.51 -10.85 28.56
N THR A 2 10.09 -9.70 28.10
CA THR A 2 9.04 -9.58 27.06
C THR A 2 9.72 -9.97 25.75
N GLN A 3 9.34 -11.10 25.17
CA GLN A 3 9.74 -11.46 23.82
C GLN A 3 9.20 -10.38 22.88
N GLN A 4 10.08 -9.52 22.38
CA GLN A 4 9.74 -8.54 21.36
C GLN A 4 9.38 -9.37 20.13
N LEU A 5 8.07 -9.43 19.79
CA LEU A 5 7.64 -10.05 18.55
C LEU A 5 8.38 -9.35 17.41
N VAL A 6 9.24 -10.10 16.74
CA VAL A 6 9.85 -9.62 15.49
C VAL A 6 8.71 -9.48 14.50
N ARG A 7 8.35 -8.24 14.20
CA ARG A 7 7.29 -7.92 13.23
C ARG A 7 7.90 -7.96 11.84
N HIS A 8 7.32 -8.75 10.96
CA HIS A 8 7.75 -8.82 9.57
C HIS A 8 7.04 -7.73 8.77
N ILE A 9 7.76 -6.65 8.47
CA ILE A 9 7.24 -5.52 7.69
C ILE A 9 7.16 -5.94 6.22
N THR A 10 5.98 -5.81 5.62
CA THR A 10 5.82 -5.93 4.17
C THR A 10 6.06 -4.56 3.54
N LEU A 11 7.00 -4.49 2.61
CA LEU A 11 7.33 -3.26 1.90
C LEU A 11 6.62 -3.19 0.54
N GLY A 12 6.18 -2.00 0.16
CA GLY A 12 5.54 -1.72 -1.12
C GLY A 12 5.73 -0.26 -1.56
N ALA A 13 5.28 0.06 -2.77
CA ALA A 13 5.30 1.42 -3.32
C ALA A 13 3.89 2.00 -3.46
N LEU A 14 3.80 3.32 -3.68
CA LEU A 14 2.60 4.00 -4.13
C LEU A 14 2.50 3.91 -5.65
N GLY A 15 1.63 3.00 -6.14
CA GLY A 15 1.51 2.70 -7.57
C GLY A 15 2.67 1.87 -8.13
N TRP A 16 2.49 1.41 -9.36
CA TRP A 16 3.48 0.64 -10.12
C TRP A 16 3.62 1.11 -11.57
N ASP A 17 2.79 2.04 -12.00
CA ASP A 17 2.63 2.49 -13.40
C ASP A 17 3.52 3.69 -13.77
N ARG A 18 4.22 4.26 -12.78
CA ARG A 18 5.13 5.37 -13.00
C ARG A 18 6.36 4.95 -13.84
N ASP A 19 6.90 5.89 -14.59
CA ASP A 19 8.20 5.70 -15.23
C ASP A 19 9.29 5.64 -14.16
N ASP A 20 9.97 4.49 -14.08
CA ASP A 20 11.01 4.24 -13.09
C ASP A 20 12.14 3.44 -13.73
N PRO A 21 13.42 3.79 -13.49
CA PRO A 21 14.58 3.09 -14.05
C PRO A 21 14.70 1.60 -13.70
N VAL A 22 13.97 1.14 -12.69
CA VAL A 22 13.90 -0.29 -12.34
C VAL A 22 13.22 -1.10 -13.43
N TYR A 23 12.34 -0.49 -14.21
CA TYR A 23 11.71 -1.17 -15.35
C TYR A 23 12.62 -1.20 -16.57
N PRO A 24 12.68 -2.32 -17.32
CA PRO A 24 13.29 -2.34 -18.63
C PRO A 24 12.68 -1.26 -19.55
N GLU A 25 13.53 -0.60 -20.37
CA GLU A 25 13.11 0.52 -21.23
C GLU A 25 11.97 0.14 -22.20
N ASP A 26 11.90 -1.13 -22.60
CA ASP A 26 10.92 -1.67 -23.54
C ASP A 26 9.76 -2.38 -22.86
N LEU A 27 9.66 -2.33 -21.50
CA LEU A 27 8.57 -2.98 -20.77
C LEU A 27 7.24 -2.24 -20.99
N PRO A 28 6.24 -2.87 -21.62
CA PRO A 28 4.91 -2.29 -21.77
C PRO A 28 4.28 -1.94 -20.43
N VAL A 29 3.52 -0.84 -20.38
CA VAL A 29 2.90 -0.33 -19.12
C VAL A 29 1.97 -1.38 -18.51
N GLU A 30 1.24 -2.13 -19.33
CA GLU A 30 0.35 -3.20 -18.93
C GLU A 30 1.06 -4.37 -18.23
N TRP A 31 2.36 -4.54 -18.42
CA TRP A 31 3.16 -5.60 -17.80
C TRP A 31 3.88 -5.15 -16.53
N ARG A 32 3.84 -3.86 -16.23
CA ARG A 32 4.56 -3.30 -15.06
C ARG A 32 4.06 -3.88 -13.74
N LEU A 33 2.75 -4.15 -13.60
CA LEU A 33 2.22 -4.78 -12.40
C LEU A 33 2.78 -6.19 -12.19
N ALA A 34 2.76 -7.02 -13.23
CA ALA A 34 3.33 -8.37 -13.17
C ALA A 34 4.83 -8.34 -12.86
N TYR A 35 5.57 -7.42 -13.48
CA TYR A 35 7.01 -7.24 -13.21
C TYR A 35 7.25 -6.82 -11.76
N TYR A 36 6.52 -5.83 -11.27
CA TYR A 36 6.57 -5.34 -9.89
C TYR A 36 6.28 -6.46 -8.88
N ALA A 37 5.23 -7.24 -9.11
CA ALA A 37 4.78 -8.32 -8.22
C ALA A 37 5.74 -9.51 -8.15
N ASN A 38 6.71 -9.63 -9.07
CA ASN A 38 7.77 -10.65 -8.98
C ASN A 38 8.74 -10.38 -7.82
N THR A 39 8.87 -9.13 -7.39
CA THR A 39 9.84 -8.72 -6.36
C THR A 39 9.18 -8.11 -5.12
N ARG A 40 7.91 -7.76 -5.20
CA ARG A 40 7.15 -7.08 -4.13
C ARG A 40 5.88 -7.83 -3.79
N ALA A 41 5.50 -7.75 -2.52
CA ALA A 41 4.33 -8.46 -2.01
C ALA A 41 3.10 -7.55 -1.80
N ALA A 42 3.26 -6.24 -1.91
CA ALA A 42 2.15 -5.30 -1.71
C ALA A 42 2.31 -4.02 -2.54
N VAL A 43 1.18 -3.39 -2.86
CA VAL A 43 1.12 -2.08 -3.51
C VAL A 43 0.00 -1.24 -2.90
N TRP A 44 0.25 0.07 -2.80
CA TRP A 44 -0.77 1.05 -2.48
C TRP A 44 -1.33 1.62 -3.79
N VAL A 45 -2.63 1.46 -4.01
CA VAL A 45 -3.35 2.02 -5.15
C VAL A 45 -3.85 3.41 -4.78
N PRO A 46 -3.30 4.48 -5.39
CA PRO A 46 -3.69 5.85 -5.07
C PRO A 46 -5.15 6.15 -5.39
N ALA A 47 -5.72 7.15 -4.71
CA ALA A 47 -7.09 7.58 -4.92
C ALA A 47 -7.36 8.03 -6.36
N GLU A 48 -6.40 8.69 -6.97
CA GLU A 48 -6.46 9.18 -8.35
C GLU A 48 -6.73 8.10 -9.38
N THR A 49 -6.28 6.88 -9.13
CA THR A 49 -6.48 5.71 -10.01
C THR A 49 -7.96 5.45 -10.31
N TRP A 50 -8.84 5.77 -9.37
CA TRP A 50 -10.28 5.51 -9.48
C TRP A 50 -11.07 6.66 -10.12
N LEU A 51 -10.43 7.83 -10.36
CA LEU A 51 -11.09 9.04 -10.84
C LEU A 51 -10.90 9.30 -12.34
N GLY A 52 -10.12 8.47 -13.03
CA GLY A 52 -9.68 8.68 -14.42
C GLY A 52 -10.75 8.46 -15.51
N GLY A 53 -12.03 8.30 -15.17
CA GLY A 53 -13.14 8.12 -16.14
C GLY A 53 -13.35 6.69 -16.61
N THR A 54 -12.31 5.86 -16.68
CA THR A 54 -12.42 4.42 -16.94
C THR A 54 -12.01 3.67 -15.68
N THR A 55 -12.94 2.88 -15.15
CA THR A 55 -12.65 2.04 -13.97
C THR A 55 -11.63 0.97 -14.35
N PRO A 56 -10.54 0.79 -13.60
CA PRO A 56 -9.54 -0.22 -13.86
C PRO A 56 -10.11 -1.64 -13.87
N ASP A 57 -9.56 -2.51 -14.73
CA ASP A 57 -9.84 -3.94 -14.71
C ASP A 57 -9.02 -4.64 -13.59
N THR A 58 -9.55 -4.61 -12.41
CA THR A 58 -8.91 -5.22 -11.23
C THR A 58 -8.97 -6.74 -11.22
N ALA A 59 -9.81 -7.35 -12.06
CA ALA A 59 -9.78 -8.79 -12.27
C ALA A 59 -8.50 -9.19 -13.03
N ALA A 60 -8.13 -8.42 -14.07
CA ALA A 60 -6.86 -8.60 -14.75
C ALA A 60 -5.66 -8.38 -13.80
N TRP A 61 -5.72 -7.37 -12.92
CA TRP A 61 -4.66 -7.17 -11.91
C TRP A 61 -4.44 -8.39 -11.01
N ARG A 62 -5.52 -9.09 -10.66
CA ARG A 62 -5.41 -10.30 -9.85
C ARG A 62 -4.76 -11.46 -10.60
N GLU A 63 -4.96 -11.54 -11.91
CA GLU A 63 -4.34 -12.56 -12.77
C GLU A 63 -2.85 -12.28 -12.97
N ASP A 64 -2.45 -11.01 -12.95
CA ASP A 64 -1.07 -10.56 -13.15
C ASP A 64 -0.17 -10.78 -11.92
N VAL A 65 -0.74 -11.08 -10.74
CA VAL A 65 0.03 -11.18 -9.50
C VAL A 65 -0.18 -12.53 -8.81
N ASN A 66 0.75 -12.91 -7.94
CA ASN A 66 0.61 -14.15 -7.16
C ASN A 66 -0.45 -14.01 -6.05
N GLU A 67 -0.94 -15.14 -5.53
CA GLU A 67 -1.98 -15.19 -4.49
C GLU A 67 -1.57 -14.49 -3.18
N GLY A 68 -0.28 -14.42 -2.89
CA GLY A 68 0.28 -13.74 -1.73
C GLY A 68 0.31 -12.22 -1.85
N PHE A 69 0.14 -11.67 -3.05
CA PHE A 69 0.21 -10.23 -3.29
C PHE A 69 -0.98 -9.49 -2.65
N ARG A 70 -0.74 -8.27 -2.18
CA ARG A 70 -1.75 -7.48 -1.46
C ARG A 70 -1.90 -6.09 -2.04
N PHE A 71 -3.16 -5.70 -2.28
CA PHE A 71 -3.55 -4.36 -2.68
C PHE A 71 -4.09 -3.59 -1.47
N VAL A 72 -3.56 -2.39 -1.25
CA VAL A 72 -4.13 -1.39 -0.36
C VAL A 72 -4.73 -0.30 -1.22
N VAL A 73 -6.01 -0.06 -1.12
CA VAL A 73 -6.75 0.90 -1.96
C VAL A 73 -7.02 2.17 -1.18
N ALA A 74 -6.70 3.32 -1.74
CA ALA A 74 -7.07 4.61 -1.16
C ALA A 74 -8.31 5.20 -1.86
N LEU A 75 -9.21 5.76 -1.05
CA LEU A 75 -10.35 6.55 -1.49
C LEU A 75 -10.36 7.88 -0.72
N ASP A 76 -10.79 8.95 -1.36
CA ASP A 76 -10.94 10.26 -0.76
C ASP A 76 -12.37 10.84 -0.98
N GLU A 77 -12.60 12.05 -0.51
CA GLU A 77 -13.93 12.70 -0.55
C GLU A 77 -14.53 12.78 -1.95
N ARG A 78 -13.70 12.90 -3.00
CA ARG A 78 -14.14 12.98 -4.40
C ARG A 78 -14.90 11.71 -4.85
N HIS A 79 -14.70 10.59 -4.17
CA HIS A 79 -15.34 9.30 -4.51
C HIS A 79 -16.76 9.19 -3.96
N ALA A 80 -17.09 9.91 -2.89
CA ALA A 80 -18.40 9.85 -2.25
C ALA A 80 -19.53 10.22 -3.21
N ASP A 81 -19.28 11.22 -4.07
CA ASP A 81 -20.23 11.74 -5.05
C ASP A 81 -19.84 11.40 -6.50
N ALA A 82 -18.81 10.56 -6.72
CA ALA A 82 -18.30 10.28 -8.05
C ALA A 82 -19.37 9.60 -8.94
N PRO A 83 -19.52 10.07 -10.19
CA PRO A 83 -20.21 9.30 -11.22
C PRO A 83 -19.50 7.94 -11.37
N GLY A 84 -20.25 6.85 -11.32
CA GLY A 84 -19.63 5.50 -11.45
C GLY A 84 -19.11 4.89 -10.15
N ARG A 85 -19.38 5.46 -8.96
CA ARG A 85 -18.99 4.86 -7.68
C ARG A 85 -19.37 3.38 -7.54
N ALA A 86 -20.46 2.95 -8.18
CA ALA A 86 -20.84 1.53 -8.19
C ALA A 86 -19.84 0.66 -8.98
N ALA A 87 -19.28 1.18 -10.08
CA ALA A 87 -18.22 0.50 -10.83
C ALA A 87 -16.91 0.46 -10.01
N ILE A 88 -16.56 1.55 -9.32
CA ILE A 88 -15.41 1.59 -8.39
C ILE A 88 -15.58 0.52 -7.31
N ALA A 89 -16.76 0.44 -6.70
CA ALA A 89 -17.06 -0.55 -5.68
C ALA A 89 -16.98 -2.00 -6.22
N ALA A 90 -17.43 -2.22 -7.45
CA ALA A 90 -17.33 -3.53 -8.09
C ALA A 90 -15.86 -3.90 -8.39
N ALA A 91 -15.06 -2.95 -8.89
CA ALA A 91 -13.66 -3.15 -9.16
C ALA A 91 -12.87 -3.46 -7.87
N ILE A 92 -13.09 -2.69 -6.79
CA ILE A 92 -12.47 -2.98 -5.49
C ILE A 92 -12.86 -4.37 -4.99
N GLY A 93 -14.15 -4.74 -5.13
CA GLY A 93 -14.63 -6.06 -4.76
C GLY A 93 -14.02 -7.20 -5.58
N ALA A 94 -13.68 -6.95 -6.85
CA ALA A 94 -13.04 -7.93 -7.71
C ALA A 94 -11.59 -8.27 -7.29
N LEU A 95 -10.93 -7.45 -6.46
CA LEU A 95 -9.63 -7.79 -5.85
C LEU A 95 -9.72 -8.99 -4.88
N GLY A 96 -10.90 -9.28 -4.36
CA GLY A 96 -11.15 -10.47 -3.54
C GLY A 96 -10.22 -10.56 -2.33
N GLU A 97 -9.59 -11.71 -2.13
CA GLU A 97 -8.69 -11.98 -0.99
C GLU A 97 -7.36 -11.22 -1.06
N GLN A 98 -7.01 -10.70 -2.23
CA GLN A 98 -5.82 -9.85 -2.39
C GLN A 98 -6.03 -8.41 -1.92
N LEU A 99 -7.28 -8.00 -1.64
CA LEU A 99 -7.58 -6.71 -1.01
C LEU A 99 -7.19 -6.77 0.48
N ALA A 100 -6.12 -6.08 0.85
CA ALA A 100 -5.63 -6.04 2.24
C ALA A 100 -6.28 -4.94 3.08
N ALA A 101 -6.53 -3.77 2.49
CA ALA A 101 -7.15 -2.65 3.17
C ALA A 101 -7.79 -1.65 2.21
N VAL A 102 -8.79 -0.92 2.72
CA VAL A 102 -9.36 0.27 2.08
C VAL A 102 -9.10 1.46 3.00
N VAL A 103 -8.28 2.38 2.56
CA VAL A 103 -7.97 3.61 3.30
C VAL A 103 -8.97 4.68 2.92
N ALA A 104 -9.91 4.94 3.82
CA ALA A 104 -11.00 5.90 3.64
C ALA A 104 -11.55 6.35 4.99
N THR A 105 -12.11 7.57 5.04
CA THR A 105 -12.96 7.94 6.18
C THR A 105 -14.20 7.05 6.23
N ALA A 106 -14.87 7.01 7.37
CA ALA A 106 -16.10 6.20 7.50
C ALA A 106 -17.19 6.65 6.52
N GLU A 107 -17.29 7.94 6.27
CA GLU A 107 -18.26 8.54 5.36
C GLU A 107 -18.00 8.11 3.90
N VAL A 108 -16.76 8.29 3.42
CA VAL A 108 -16.37 7.90 2.06
C VAL A 108 -16.53 6.40 1.84
N HIS A 109 -16.08 5.58 2.80
CA HIS A 109 -16.22 4.14 2.73
C HIS A 109 -17.70 3.72 2.60
N SER A 110 -18.57 4.27 3.46
CA SER A 110 -20.00 3.99 3.44
C SER A 110 -20.66 4.44 2.13
N ALA A 111 -20.28 5.61 1.60
CA ALA A 111 -20.82 6.14 0.35
C ALA A 111 -20.45 5.26 -0.86
N VAL A 112 -19.24 4.71 -0.92
CA VAL A 112 -18.75 3.93 -2.06
C VAL A 112 -19.04 2.45 -1.91
N LEU A 113 -18.74 1.86 -0.74
CA LEU A 113 -18.75 0.41 -0.52
C LEU A 113 -19.93 -0.05 0.33
N GLY A 114 -20.64 0.85 1.03
CA GLY A 114 -21.63 0.47 2.04
C GLY A 114 -20.97 -0.33 3.16
N ASP A 115 -21.56 -1.45 3.56
CA ASP A 115 -21.02 -2.35 4.58
C ASP A 115 -19.97 -3.34 4.04
N ARG A 116 -19.76 -3.34 2.72
CA ARG A 116 -18.75 -4.22 2.10
C ARG A 116 -17.36 -3.83 2.54
N HIS A 117 -16.55 -4.83 2.88
CA HIS A 117 -15.16 -4.63 3.30
C HIS A 117 -14.97 -3.75 4.55
N ALA A 118 -16.01 -3.58 5.40
CA ALA A 118 -15.93 -2.75 6.62
C ALA A 118 -14.77 -3.17 7.54
N GLY A 119 -14.50 -4.48 7.64
CA GLY A 119 -13.36 -5.01 8.41
C GLY A 119 -11.98 -4.69 7.83
N LEU A 120 -11.92 -4.26 6.55
CA LEU A 120 -10.68 -3.86 5.90
C LEU A 120 -10.47 -2.34 5.88
N ARG A 121 -11.45 -1.56 6.37
CA ARG A 121 -11.32 -0.11 6.42
C ARG A 121 -10.21 0.33 7.36
N VAL A 122 -9.36 1.23 6.89
CA VAL A 122 -8.35 1.94 7.67
C VAL A 122 -8.64 3.44 7.58
N ASP A 123 -8.75 4.11 8.72
CA ASP A 123 -8.90 5.56 8.73
C ASP A 123 -7.60 6.20 8.22
N PRO A 124 -7.66 7.21 7.33
CA PRO A 124 -6.46 7.91 6.88
C PRO A 124 -5.61 8.50 8.01
N ALA A 125 -6.23 8.88 9.14
CA ALA A 125 -5.54 9.35 10.33
C ALA A 125 -4.79 8.22 11.09
N ALA A 126 -5.14 6.96 10.85
CA ALA A 126 -4.45 5.80 11.42
C ALA A 126 -3.26 5.30 10.57
N VAL A 127 -3.03 5.89 9.39
CA VAL A 127 -1.85 5.61 8.56
C VAL A 127 -0.64 6.32 9.16
N TRP A 128 0.38 5.54 9.54
CA TRP A 128 1.60 6.10 10.08
C TRP A 128 2.38 6.90 9.01
N ARG A 129 2.86 8.09 9.39
CA ARG A 129 3.59 9.02 8.51
C ARG A 129 4.85 9.58 9.19
N GLY A 130 5.55 8.74 9.94
CA GLY A 130 6.77 9.14 10.64
C GLY A 130 6.54 9.78 12.01
N VAL A 131 5.29 9.88 12.46
CA VAL A 131 4.92 10.38 13.79
C VAL A 131 4.02 9.38 14.52
N ALA A 132 4.00 9.46 15.85
CA ALA A 132 3.12 8.60 16.64
C ALA A 132 1.66 8.81 16.26
N VAL A 133 0.93 7.71 16.08
CA VAL A 133 -0.51 7.71 15.83
C VAL A 133 -1.21 7.42 17.15
N PRO A 134 -1.89 8.41 17.75
CA PRO A 134 -2.51 8.21 19.07
C PRO A 134 -3.67 7.21 18.99
N ALA A 135 -3.65 6.21 19.88
CA ALA A 135 -4.76 5.30 20.16
C ALA A 135 -5.37 4.55 18.95
N ALA A 136 -4.66 4.46 17.83
CA ALA A 136 -5.12 3.74 16.63
C ALA A 136 -4.36 2.44 16.43
N GLU A 137 -5.00 1.49 15.76
CA GLU A 137 -4.33 0.29 15.28
C GLU A 137 -3.47 0.65 14.06
N VAL A 138 -2.15 0.68 14.23
CA VAL A 138 -1.20 0.97 13.15
C VAL A 138 -0.87 -0.33 12.40
N ARG A 139 -1.44 -0.48 11.22
CA ARG A 139 -1.17 -1.58 10.29
C ARG A 139 -0.54 -1.13 8.98
N LEU A 140 -0.68 0.14 8.65
CA LEU A 140 -0.17 0.73 7.41
C LEU A 140 0.69 1.95 7.70
N GLY A 141 1.75 2.14 6.93
CA GLY A 141 2.57 3.35 6.93
C GLY A 141 2.88 3.81 5.52
N ILE A 142 3.13 5.12 5.38
CA ILE A 142 3.67 5.75 4.18
C ILE A 142 4.88 6.57 4.59
N VAL A 143 5.96 6.44 3.83
CA VAL A 143 7.17 7.23 4.01
C VAL A 143 7.55 7.90 2.68
N PRO A 144 7.71 9.23 2.66
CA PRO A 144 8.16 9.93 1.47
C PRO A 144 9.67 9.74 1.26
N ALA A 145 10.11 9.87 -0.01
CA ALA A 145 11.50 9.64 -0.43
C ALA A 145 12.52 10.48 0.33
N ASP A 146 12.19 11.72 0.67
CA ASP A 146 13.05 12.65 1.39
C ASP A 146 13.40 12.22 2.82
N ARG A 147 12.69 11.23 3.36
CA ARG A 147 12.96 10.61 4.66
C ARG A 147 13.86 9.37 4.55
N LEU A 148 14.29 9.02 3.35
CA LEU A 148 15.06 7.81 3.03
C LEU A 148 16.40 8.15 2.35
N ASP A 149 16.97 9.33 2.62
CA ASP A 149 18.14 9.89 1.96
C ASP A 149 19.46 9.20 2.32
N SER A 150 19.46 8.37 3.33
CA SER A 150 20.65 7.65 3.81
C SER A 150 20.30 6.31 4.45
N PRO A 151 21.23 5.35 4.47
CA PRO A 151 21.02 4.08 5.19
C PRO A 151 20.67 4.26 6.67
N ARG A 152 21.18 5.31 7.30
CA ARG A 152 20.83 5.65 8.68
C ARG A 152 19.38 6.09 8.80
N ALA A 153 18.93 6.99 7.93
CA ALA A 153 17.53 7.45 7.92
C ALA A 153 16.57 6.30 7.62
N MET A 154 16.90 5.44 6.65
CA MET A 154 16.12 4.22 6.35
C MET A 154 15.99 3.32 7.57
N ARG A 155 17.07 3.09 8.29
CA ARG A 155 17.07 2.30 9.54
C ARG A 155 16.17 2.93 10.60
N GLU A 156 16.31 4.24 10.84
CA GLU A 156 15.49 4.97 11.80
C GLU A 156 13.98 4.88 11.45
N VAL A 157 13.63 4.94 10.17
CA VAL A 157 12.25 4.76 9.67
C VAL A 157 11.74 3.34 9.96
N LEU A 158 12.52 2.31 9.63
CA LEU A 158 12.13 0.91 9.87
C LEU A 158 11.93 0.63 11.36
N GLU A 159 12.85 1.08 12.21
CA GLU A 159 12.77 0.93 13.67
C GLU A 159 11.55 1.67 14.24
N ALA A 160 11.31 2.90 13.80
CA ALA A 160 10.19 3.72 14.25
C ALA A 160 8.84 3.12 13.81
N PHE A 161 8.74 2.63 12.56
CA PHE A 161 7.53 1.97 12.08
C PHE A 161 7.29 0.63 12.79
N ALA A 162 8.33 -0.20 12.95
CA ALA A 162 8.22 -1.45 13.71
C ALA A 162 7.76 -1.23 15.15
N ALA A 163 8.22 -0.15 15.79
CA ALA A 163 7.77 0.21 17.14
C ALA A 163 6.32 0.71 17.18
N ALA A 164 5.89 1.47 16.16
CA ALA A 164 4.54 2.02 16.07
C ALA A 164 3.49 0.97 15.67
N ALA A 165 3.87 0.00 14.82
CA ALA A 165 2.95 -1.00 14.30
C ALA A 165 2.36 -1.87 15.42
N THR A 166 1.06 -2.18 15.31
CA THR A 166 0.30 -2.94 16.32
C THR A 166 -0.11 -4.33 15.85
N VAL A 167 0.10 -4.64 14.55
CA VAL A 167 -0.22 -5.92 13.93
C VAL A 167 1.04 -6.75 13.64
N PRO A 168 0.94 -8.08 13.49
CA PRO A 168 2.11 -8.93 13.24
C PRO A 168 2.80 -8.69 11.89
N ALA A 169 2.03 -8.36 10.85
CA ALA A 169 2.52 -8.12 9.49
C ALA A 169 2.04 -6.75 8.97
N PRO A 170 2.63 -5.65 9.44
CA PRO A 170 2.28 -4.31 8.96
C PRO A 170 2.88 -4.06 7.58
N CYS A 171 2.24 -3.17 6.80
CA CYS A 171 2.75 -2.76 5.48
C CYS A 171 3.28 -1.33 5.55
N LEU A 172 4.48 -1.11 5.02
CA LEU A 172 5.10 0.21 4.85
C LEU A 172 5.28 0.49 3.36
N PHE A 173 4.74 1.61 2.90
CA PHE A 173 4.78 2.02 1.51
C PHE A 173 5.73 3.21 1.32
N VAL A 174 6.55 3.14 0.28
CA VAL A 174 7.46 4.22 -0.10
C VAL A 174 6.80 5.10 -1.16
N ASP A 175 6.70 6.40 -0.87
CA ASP A 175 6.30 7.41 -1.83
C ASP A 175 7.56 7.98 -2.49
N GLY A 176 8.05 7.29 -3.52
CA GLY A 176 9.30 7.62 -4.19
C GLY A 176 9.68 6.63 -5.28
N PRO A 177 10.88 6.77 -5.85
CA PRO A 177 11.44 5.83 -6.82
C PRO A 177 11.52 4.40 -6.28
N LEU A 178 11.31 3.40 -7.15
CA LEU A 178 11.38 1.99 -6.77
C LEU A 178 12.77 1.55 -6.31
N GLY A 179 13.84 2.20 -6.78
CA GLY A 179 15.19 1.95 -6.29
C GLY A 179 15.35 2.20 -4.79
N LEU A 180 14.69 3.24 -4.23
CA LEU A 180 14.67 3.45 -2.78
C LEU A 180 13.96 2.33 -2.01
N LEU A 181 12.92 1.75 -2.61
CA LEU A 181 12.24 0.60 -2.03
C LEU A 181 13.15 -0.63 -2.00
N GLU A 182 14.00 -0.82 -3.01
CA GLU A 182 14.99 -1.90 -3.06
C GLU A 182 16.06 -1.74 -1.97
N ASP A 183 16.57 -0.53 -1.79
CA ASP A 183 17.55 -0.20 -0.75
C ASP A 183 16.94 -0.43 0.65
N LEU A 184 15.71 0.01 0.87
CA LEU A 184 14.99 -0.16 2.12
C LEU A 184 14.71 -1.64 2.43
N ASP A 185 14.33 -2.44 1.43
CA ASP A 185 14.11 -3.89 1.55
C ASP A 185 15.41 -4.62 1.91
N THR A 186 16.49 -4.28 1.23
CA THR A 186 17.82 -4.84 1.50
C THR A 186 18.23 -4.58 2.95
N LEU A 187 18.06 -3.35 3.41
CA LEU A 187 18.37 -2.98 4.79
C LEU A 187 17.44 -3.68 5.79
N GLY A 188 16.14 -3.74 5.51
CA GLY A 188 15.16 -4.40 6.36
C GLY A 188 15.44 -5.88 6.56
N ARG A 189 15.86 -6.58 5.50
CA ARG A 189 16.32 -7.99 5.57
C ARG A 189 17.58 -8.15 6.42
N LEU A 190 18.55 -7.25 6.27
CA LEU A 190 19.76 -7.25 7.10
C LEU A 190 19.45 -7.01 8.58
N MET A 191 18.41 -6.23 8.88
CA MET A 191 17.93 -5.98 10.24
C MET A 191 17.01 -7.10 10.77
N GLY A 192 16.56 -8.01 9.92
CA GLY A 192 15.60 -9.07 10.26
C GLY A 192 14.19 -8.57 10.55
N VAL A 193 13.78 -7.46 9.93
CA VAL A 193 12.42 -6.87 10.09
C VAL A 193 11.57 -6.94 8.82
N CYS A 194 12.16 -7.40 7.69
CA CYS A 194 11.47 -7.64 6.41
C CYS A 194 11.65 -9.09 5.96
#